data_f7be9af15cc91c38506be75a2314f0a8
#
_entry.id   f7be9af15cc91c38506be75a2314f0a8
#
_cell.length_a   1.000
_cell.length_b   1.000
_cell.length_c   1.000
_cell.angle_alpha   90.00
_cell.angle_beta   90.00
_cell.angle_gamma   90.00
#
_symmetry.space_group_name_H-M   'P 1'
#
loop_
_entity.id
_entity.type
_entity.pdbx_description
1 polymer ?
#
loop_
_entity_poly.entity_id
_entity_poly.type
_entity_poly.pdbx_seq_one_letter_code
_entity_poly.pdbx_strand_id
1 'polypeptide(L)'
;METRVLAVLHEAGGPVTAGWVQERLAADLAYTTVVTVLARLLAKNAVTRRREGRSFVWMPAADPAGLAALRMRKVLDGEQDRRAVLASFVTGLPEGDEQLLRELLDRATGED
;
A
#
# COMPACT_ATOMS: atom_id res chain seq x y z
N MET A 1 18.25 9.39 4.49
CA MET A 1 17.25 9.99 3.57
C MET A 1 16.25 8.97 3.05
N GLU A 2 16.70 7.78 2.65
CA GLU A 2 15.78 6.75 2.14
C GLU A 2 14.69 6.37 3.15
N THR A 3 15.07 6.20 4.41
CA THR A 3 14.12 5.86 5.47
C THR A 3 13.04 6.92 5.63
N ARG A 4 13.42 8.18 5.52
CA ARG A 4 12.46 9.29 5.64
C ARG A 4 11.50 9.34 4.46
N VAL A 5 11.99 9.10 3.26
CA VAL A 5 11.16 9.06 2.06
C VAL A 5 10.15 7.91 2.15
N LEU A 6 10.61 6.72 2.55
CA LEU A 6 9.72 5.58 2.74
C LEU A 6 8.64 5.86 3.79
N ALA A 7 9.01 6.50 4.90
CA ALA A 7 8.04 6.84 5.93
C ALA A 7 6.96 7.78 5.39
N VAL A 8 7.34 8.77 4.59
CA VAL A 8 6.39 9.70 3.98
C VAL A 8 5.46 8.97 3.01
N LEU A 9 6.01 8.03 2.23
CA LEU A 9 5.19 7.24 1.31
C LEU A 9 4.17 6.36 2.05
N HIS A 10 4.58 5.77 3.16
CA HIS A 10 3.67 4.96 3.98
C HIS A 10 2.55 5.82 4.59
N GLU A 11 2.88 7.03 5.02
CA GLU A 11 1.90 7.95 5.58
C GLU A 11 0.87 8.43 4.55
N ALA A 12 1.26 8.46 3.28
CA ALA A 12 0.40 8.98 2.21
C ALA A 12 -0.86 8.16 2.00
N GLY A 13 -0.80 6.86 2.26
CA GLY A 13 -1.96 5.99 2.10
C GLY A 13 -2.35 5.71 0.65
N GLY A 14 -1.57 6.17 -0.32
CA GLY A 14 -1.83 5.95 -1.74
C GLY A 14 -0.70 6.50 -2.59
N PRO A 15 -0.78 6.34 -3.91
CA PRO A 15 0.28 6.85 -4.79
C PRO A 15 0.38 8.37 -4.74
N VAL A 16 1.62 8.87 -4.72
CA VAL A 16 1.89 10.32 -4.64
C VAL A 16 3.03 10.69 -5.57
N THR A 17 3.06 11.95 -5.96
CA THR A 17 4.13 12.49 -6.81
C THR A 17 5.39 12.78 -5.99
N ALA A 18 6.52 12.92 -6.68
CA ALA A 18 7.77 13.34 -6.05
C ALA A 18 7.64 14.74 -5.44
N GLY A 19 6.88 15.62 -6.08
CA GLY A 19 6.61 16.96 -5.53
C GLY A 19 5.86 16.92 -4.21
N TRP A 20 4.88 16.03 -4.11
CA TRP A 20 4.16 15.83 -2.86
C TRP A 20 5.10 15.36 -1.75
N VAL A 21 5.99 14.42 -2.08
CA VAL A 21 6.98 13.91 -1.12
C VAL A 21 7.91 15.05 -0.68
N GLN A 22 8.38 15.86 -1.63
CA GLN A 22 9.24 16.99 -1.33
C GLN A 22 8.59 17.94 -0.32
N GLU A 23 7.33 18.24 -0.51
CA GLU A 23 6.60 19.14 0.39
C GLU A 23 6.49 18.59 1.82
N ARG A 24 6.40 17.28 1.97
CA ARG A 24 6.30 16.64 3.28
C ARG A 24 7.66 16.51 3.98
N LEU A 25 8.73 16.55 3.23
CA LEU A 25 10.08 16.56 3.78
C LEU A 25 10.48 18.00 4.10
N ALA A 26 11.72 18.21 4.46
CA ALA A 26 12.20 19.55 4.79
C ALA A 26 12.13 20.46 3.57
N ALA A 27 11.73 21.71 3.80
CA ALA A 27 11.53 22.69 2.73
C ALA A 27 12.80 23.02 1.95
N ASP A 28 13.96 22.72 2.49
CA ASP A 28 15.25 23.01 1.86
C ASP A 28 15.76 21.87 0.96
N LEU A 29 15.02 20.77 0.83
CA LEU A 29 15.42 19.69 -0.04
C LEU A 29 15.09 20.00 -1.50
N ALA A 30 16.06 19.80 -2.37
CA ALA A 30 15.85 19.97 -3.79
C ALA A 30 14.98 18.84 -4.36
N TYR A 31 14.16 19.19 -5.34
CA TYR A 31 13.33 18.20 -6.03
C TYR A 31 14.17 17.09 -6.64
N THR A 32 15.32 17.42 -7.23
CA THR A 32 16.23 16.43 -7.83
C THR A 32 16.76 15.46 -6.79
N THR A 33 16.99 15.90 -5.56
CA THR A 33 17.42 15.02 -4.47
C THR A 33 16.33 14.00 -4.16
N VAL A 34 15.09 14.44 -4.07
CA VAL A 34 13.95 13.56 -3.79
C VAL A 34 13.81 12.52 -4.91
N VAL A 35 13.88 12.95 -6.17
CA VAL A 35 13.78 12.04 -7.32
C VAL A 35 14.92 11.03 -7.32
N THR A 36 16.15 11.46 -6.99
CA THR A 36 17.29 10.56 -6.91
C THR A 36 17.08 9.48 -5.84
N VAL A 37 16.58 9.87 -4.67
CA VAL A 37 16.29 8.91 -3.60
C VAL A 37 15.20 7.93 -4.02
N LEU A 38 14.13 8.42 -4.65
CA LEU A 38 13.06 7.57 -5.15
C LEU A 38 13.58 6.58 -6.19
N ALA A 39 14.47 7.02 -7.08
CA ALA A 39 15.08 6.14 -8.08
C ALA A 39 15.93 5.04 -7.44
N ARG A 40 16.65 5.37 -6.38
CA ARG A 40 17.43 4.38 -5.63
C ARG A 40 16.53 3.36 -4.95
N LEU A 41 15.44 3.83 -4.36
CA LEU A 41 14.47 2.94 -3.73
C LEU A 41 13.80 2.02 -4.75
N LEU A 42 13.54 2.53 -5.95
CA LEU A 42 12.99 1.73 -7.03
C LEU A 42 13.97 0.62 -7.45
N ALA A 43 15.25 0.95 -7.56
CA ALA A 43 16.28 -0.02 -7.90
C ALA A 43 16.41 -1.11 -6.85
N LYS A 44 16.12 -0.79 -5.60
CA LYS A 44 16.14 -1.76 -4.49
C LYS A 44 14.83 -2.50 -4.32
N ASN A 45 13.85 -2.25 -5.16
CA ASN A 45 12.51 -2.82 -5.06
C ASN A 45 11.77 -2.45 -3.76
N ALA A 46 12.13 -1.31 -3.17
CA ALA A 46 11.47 -0.81 -1.96
C ALA A 46 10.24 0.04 -2.28
N VAL A 47 10.14 0.55 -3.50
CA VAL A 47 8.99 1.32 -3.97
C VAL A 47 8.60 0.83 -5.36
N THR A 48 7.37 1.15 -5.77
CA THR A 48 6.90 0.99 -7.14
C THR A 48 6.48 2.35 -7.66
N ARG A 49 6.41 2.48 -8.97
CA ARG A 49 5.91 3.70 -9.60
C ARG A 49 5.06 3.34 -10.80
N ARG A 50 4.16 4.24 -11.15
CA ARG A 50 3.43 4.14 -12.41
C ARG A 50 3.29 5.53 -12.99
N ARG A 51 3.10 5.60 -14.30
CA ARG A 51 2.88 6.87 -14.97
C ARG A 51 1.41 7.27 -14.84
N GLU A 52 1.19 8.51 -14.45
CA GLU A 52 -0.14 9.09 -14.41
C GLU A 52 -0.07 10.45 -15.10
N GLY A 53 -0.60 10.51 -16.32
CA GLY A 53 -0.42 11.68 -17.15
C GLY A 53 1.05 11.86 -17.53
N ARG A 54 1.61 13.02 -17.19
CA ARG A 54 3.01 13.34 -17.49
C ARG A 54 3.94 13.09 -16.32
N SER A 55 3.40 12.65 -15.21
CA SER A 55 4.17 12.46 -13.98
C SER A 55 4.16 11.01 -13.57
N PHE A 56 5.15 10.64 -12.74
CA PHE A 56 5.12 9.37 -12.04
C PHE A 56 4.50 9.57 -10.66
N VAL A 57 3.73 8.57 -10.23
CA VAL A 57 3.28 8.47 -8.85
C VAL A 57 3.97 7.27 -8.21
N TRP A 58 4.31 7.42 -6.95
CA TRP A 58 5.17 6.50 -6.22
C TRP A 58 4.43 5.96 -5.00
N MET A 59 4.70 4.71 -4.66
CA MET A 59 4.14 4.09 -3.47
C MET A 59 5.14 3.07 -2.92
N PRO A 60 5.08 2.76 -1.61
CA PRO A 60 5.96 1.72 -1.10
C PRO A 60 5.60 0.39 -1.73
N ALA A 61 6.62 -0.44 -1.98
CA ALA A 61 6.39 -1.78 -2.49
C ALA A 61 5.67 -2.58 -1.42
N ALA A 62 4.67 -3.35 -1.83
CA ALA A 62 3.96 -4.22 -0.92
C ALA A 62 4.90 -5.38 -0.50
N ASP A 63 4.89 -5.74 0.77
CA ASP A 63 5.55 -6.94 1.23
C ASP A 63 4.78 -8.17 0.71
N PRO A 64 5.29 -9.40 0.92
CA PRO A 64 4.58 -10.60 0.44
C PRO A 64 3.13 -10.69 0.92
N ALA A 65 2.86 -10.34 2.17
CA ALA A 65 1.50 -10.36 2.70
C ALA A 65 0.65 -9.29 2.02
N GLY A 66 1.20 -8.10 1.82
CA GLY A 66 0.50 -7.00 1.14
C GLY A 66 0.19 -7.33 -0.30
N LEU A 67 1.11 -7.99 -1.02
CA LEU A 67 0.88 -8.42 -2.39
C LEU A 67 -0.23 -9.46 -2.46
N ALA A 68 -0.23 -10.43 -1.54
CA ALA A 68 -1.29 -11.44 -1.49
C ALA A 68 -2.64 -10.80 -1.21
N ALA A 69 -2.69 -9.87 -0.27
CA ALA A 69 -3.93 -9.13 0.05
C ALA A 69 -4.44 -8.33 -1.16
N LEU A 70 -3.52 -7.73 -1.93
CA LEU A 70 -3.88 -7.01 -3.14
C LEU A 70 -4.53 -7.94 -4.17
N ARG A 71 -3.96 -9.14 -4.35
CA ARG A 71 -4.53 -10.14 -5.26
C ARG A 71 -5.94 -10.56 -4.83
N MET A 72 -6.12 -10.75 -3.54
CA MET A 72 -7.42 -11.09 -2.98
C MET A 72 -8.45 -9.99 -3.26
N ARG A 73 -8.08 -8.74 -3.04
CA ARG A 73 -8.96 -7.61 -3.33
C ARG A 73 -9.32 -7.52 -4.81
N LYS A 74 -8.35 -7.77 -5.70
CA LYS A 74 -8.62 -7.74 -7.13
C LYS A 74 -9.59 -8.82 -7.57
N VAL A 75 -9.47 -10.02 -7.02
CA VAL A 75 -10.41 -11.10 -7.30
C VAL A 75 -11.81 -10.70 -6.84
N LEU A 76 -11.92 -10.17 -5.65
CA LEU A 76 -13.20 -9.75 -5.07
C LEU A 76 -13.83 -8.61 -5.90
N ASP A 77 -13.03 -7.63 -6.30
CA ASP A 77 -13.51 -6.48 -7.07
C ASP A 77 -14.01 -6.88 -8.47
N GLY A 78 -13.52 -7.99 -9.01
CA GLY A 78 -13.94 -8.49 -10.30
C GLY A 78 -15.26 -9.25 -10.28
N GLU A 79 -15.82 -9.52 -9.10
CA GLU A 79 -17.07 -10.28 -8.98
C GLU A 79 -18.25 -9.35 -8.82
N GLN A 80 -19.39 -9.76 -9.42
CA GLN A 80 -20.61 -8.97 -9.36
C GLN A 80 -21.29 -9.06 -8.00
N ASP A 81 -21.27 -10.24 -7.38
CA ASP A 81 -21.89 -10.45 -6.08
C ASP A 81 -20.83 -10.58 -5.00
N ARG A 82 -20.37 -9.43 -4.55
CA ARG A 82 -19.31 -9.34 -3.53
C ARG A 82 -19.71 -10.06 -2.24
N ARG A 83 -20.96 -9.90 -1.84
CA ARG A 83 -21.47 -10.52 -0.61
C ARG A 83 -21.43 -12.05 -0.69
N ALA A 84 -21.83 -12.63 -1.81
CA ALA A 84 -21.81 -14.08 -1.99
C ALA A 84 -20.40 -14.63 -1.96
N VAL A 85 -19.45 -13.91 -2.58
CA VAL A 85 -18.04 -14.31 -2.56
C VAL A 85 -17.50 -14.30 -1.14
N LEU A 86 -17.75 -13.23 -0.39
CA LEU A 86 -17.29 -13.13 1.00
C LEU A 86 -17.93 -14.20 1.87
N ALA A 87 -19.23 -14.46 1.70
CA ALA A 87 -19.93 -15.48 2.48
C ALA A 87 -19.34 -16.87 2.21
N SER A 88 -19.07 -17.20 0.95
CA SER A 88 -18.48 -18.50 0.59
C SER A 88 -17.05 -18.62 1.13
N PHE A 89 -16.31 -17.52 1.05
CA PHE A 89 -14.94 -17.50 1.57
C PHE A 89 -14.91 -17.76 3.08
N VAL A 90 -15.75 -17.07 3.83
CA VAL A 90 -15.84 -17.24 5.28
C VAL A 90 -16.27 -18.65 5.67
N THR A 91 -17.26 -19.19 4.95
CA THR A 91 -17.75 -20.55 5.22
C THR A 91 -16.65 -21.61 5.03
N GLY A 92 -15.75 -21.38 4.07
CA GLY A 92 -14.67 -22.32 3.76
C GLY A 92 -13.41 -22.15 4.59
N LEU A 93 -13.36 -21.16 5.50
CA LEU A 93 -12.16 -20.90 6.28
C LEU A 93 -11.86 -22.04 7.25
N PRO A 94 -10.57 -22.46 7.37
CA PRO A 94 -10.15 -23.32 8.45
C PRO A 94 -10.42 -22.66 9.81
N GLU A 95 -10.63 -23.45 10.83
CA GLU A 95 -10.98 -22.97 12.17
C GLU A 95 -9.99 -21.94 12.71
N GLY A 96 -8.69 -22.20 12.53
CA GLY A 96 -7.65 -21.25 12.99
C GLY A 96 -7.72 -19.92 12.28
N ASP A 97 -7.98 -19.93 10.98
CA ASP A 97 -8.09 -18.70 10.18
C ASP A 97 -9.33 -17.91 10.52
N GLU A 98 -10.43 -18.60 10.81
CA GLU A 98 -11.66 -17.94 11.23
C GLU A 98 -11.45 -17.15 12.50
N GLN A 99 -10.81 -17.75 13.50
CA GLN A 99 -10.54 -17.08 14.75
C GLN A 99 -9.60 -15.90 14.57
N LEU A 100 -8.55 -16.07 13.78
CA LEU A 100 -7.61 -15.00 13.49
C LEU A 100 -8.31 -13.83 12.81
N LEU A 101 -9.17 -14.12 11.84
CA LEU A 101 -9.93 -13.07 11.14
C LEU A 101 -10.82 -12.30 12.09
N ARG A 102 -11.49 -12.99 13.02
CA ARG A 102 -12.31 -12.34 14.05
C ARG A 102 -11.48 -11.38 14.92
N GLU A 103 -10.30 -11.83 15.34
CA GLU A 103 -9.40 -11.00 16.14
C GLU A 103 -8.97 -9.75 15.39
N LEU A 104 -8.63 -9.90 14.11
CA LEU A 104 -8.21 -8.76 13.30
C LEU A 104 -9.34 -7.77 13.07
N LEU A 105 -10.55 -8.26 12.84
CA LEU A 105 -11.71 -7.38 12.66
C LEU A 105 -12.06 -6.65 13.95
N ASP A 106 -12.00 -7.34 15.08
CA ASP A 106 -12.26 -6.73 16.39
C ASP A 106 -11.24 -5.64 16.70
N ARG A 107 -9.97 -5.90 16.38
CA ARG A 107 -8.91 -4.91 16.56
C ARG A 107 -9.16 -3.67 15.71
N ALA A 108 -9.57 -3.87 14.45
CA ALA A 108 -9.82 -2.77 13.54
C ALA A 108 -10.99 -1.90 14.01
N THR A 109 -12.02 -2.51 14.64
CA THR A 109 -13.19 -1.78 15.13
C THR A 109 -13.03 -1.26 16.56
N GLY A 110 -12.08 -1.82 17.31
CA GLY A 110 -11.88 -1.46 18.71
C GLY A 110 -10.89 -0.34 18.96
N GLU A 111 -10.30 0.24 17.92
CA GLU A 111 -9.25 1.25 18.04
C GLU A 111 -9.76 2.69 18.09
N ASP A 112 -11.01 2.90 18.26
CA ASP A 112 -11.55 4.26 18.32
C ASP A 112 -11.23 4.97 19.64
#